data_6c287053f979976b838d9d4a043a2794
#
_entry.id   6c287053f979976b838d9d4a043a2794
#
_cell.length_a   1.000
_cell.length_b   1.000
_cell.length_c   1.000
_cell.angle_alpha   90.00
_cell.angle_beta   90.00
_cell.angle_gamma   90.00
#
_symmetry.space_group_name_H-M   'P 1'
#
loop_
_entity.id
_entity.type
_entity.pdbx_description
1 polymer ?
#
loop_
_entity_poly.entity_id
_entity_poly.type
_entity_poly.pdbx_seq_one_letter_code
_entity_poly.pdbx_strand_id
1 'polypeptide(L)'
;GIPDDTGVAIEYRIPQTSKRIDLIITGSDENKKSTAVIVELKQWSDVKLTSKDAIVKTYLGGGEREVNHPSYQAWTYAALLEDFNEVVQEQNIAINPCAYLHNMVNEDVIKHSHYQEHLEKAPSFIKSDTEKLTDFIKQHIRFGDAGKVMFEIDKSKIRPSKNLADKL
;
A
#
# COMPACT_ATOMS: atom_id res chain seq x y z
N GLY A 1 -10.83 -13.65 11.96
CA GLY A 1 -9.82 -12.61 12.05
C GLY A 1 -8.71 -12.78 11.01
N ILE A 2 -7.73 -11.92 11.04
CA ILE A 2 -6.50 -12.11 10.25
C ILE A 2 -5.76 -13.29 10.85
N PRO A 3 -5.26 -14.27 10.03
CA PRO A 3 -4.55 -15.42 10.55
C PRO A 3 -3.32 -15.07 11.41
N ASP A 4 -3.11 -15.78 12.50
CA ASP A 4 -2.05 -15.49 13.46
C ASP A 4 -0.63 -15.68 12.90
N ASP A 5 -0.48 -16.59 11.93
CA ASP A 5 0.81 -16.88 11.29
C ASP A 5 1.06 -16.08 10.01
N THR A 6 0.35 -14.96 9.85
CA THR A 6 0.55 -14.01 8.77
C THR A 6 1.92 -13.36 8.87
N GLY A 7 2.63 -13.23 7.75
CA GLY A 7 3.88 -12.48 7.69
C GLY A 7 3.60 -10.99 7.85
N VAL A 8 4.43 -10.30 8.64
CA VAL A 8 4.30 -8.85 8.86
C VAL A 8 5.68 -8.21 8.82
N ALA A 9 5.81 -7.11 8.08
CA ALA A 9 6.98 -6.24 8.14
C ALA A 9 6.52 -4.80 8.39
N ILE A 10 7.20 -4.13 9.30
CA ILE A 10 6.95 -2.74 9.65
C ILE A 10 8.14 -1.91 9.16
N GLU A 11 7.85 -0.75 8.56
CA GLU A 11 8.87 0.16 8.02
C GLU A 11 9.83 -0.55 7.06
N TYR A 12 9.28 -1.36 6.17
CA TYR A 12 10.07 -2.11 5.18
C TYR A 12 10.68 -1.15 4.16
N ARG A 13 12.01 -1.10 4.13
CA ARG A 13 12.72 -0.29 3.15
C ARG A 13 12.81 -1.03 1.82
N ILE A 14 12.30 -0.39 0.75
CA ILE A 14 12.44 -0.95 -0.59
C ILE A 14 13.90 -0.88 -1.00
N PRO A 15 14.55 -2.01 -1.33
CA PRO A 15 15.97 -2.03 -1.63
C PRO A 15 16.38 -1.03 -2.71
N GLN A 16 17.55 -0.39 -2.51
CA GLN A 16 18.13 0.62 -3.40
C GLN A 16 17.28 1.88 -3.59
N THR A 17 16.35 2.13 -2.68
CA THR A 17 15.56 3.37 -2.65
C THR A 17 15.60 3.97 -1.25
N SER A 18 15.14 5.22 -1.14
CA SER A 18 14.86 5.85 0.16
C SER A 18 13.43 5.59 0.62
N LYS A 19 12.65 4.81 -0.14
CA LYS A 19 11.23 4.58 0.12
C LYS A 19 11.04 3.52 1.17
N ARG A 20 10.11 3.76 2.11
CA ARG A 20 9.70 2.80 3.13
C ARG A 20 8.22 2.54 3.04
N ILE A 21 7.87 1.28 3.09
CA ILE A 21 6.49 0.84 3.22
C ILE A 21 6.21 0.72 4.72
N ASP A 22 5.18 1.42 5.20
CA ASP A 22 4.88 1.45 6.64
C ASP A 22 4.52 0.08 7.17
N LEU A 23 3.70 -0.68 6.45
CA LEU A 23 3.25 -2.01 6.86
C LEU A 23 3.04 -2.91 5.65
N ILE A 24 3.60 -4.11 5.68
CA ILE A 24 3.31 -5.18 4.72
C ILE A 24 2.80 -6.38 5.48
N ILE A 25 1.69 -6.94 4.99
CA ILE A 25 1.09 -8.16 5.53
C ILE A 25 1.08 -9.20 4.42
N THR A 26 1.57 -10.40 4.68
CA THR A 26 1.68 -11.45 3.66
C THR A 26 1.01 -12.75 4.08
N GLY A 27 0.61 -13.53 3.09
CA GLY A 27 -0.04 -14.81 3.27
C GLY A 27 -0.51 -15.36 1.94
N SER A 28 -1.65 -16.02 1.95
CA SER A 28 -2.29 -16.51 0.72
C SER A 28 -3.78 -16.22 0.72
N ASP A 29 -4.34 -16.12 -0.49
CA ASP A 29 -5.76 -15.88 -0.69
C ASP A 29 -6.58 -17.18 -0.59
N GLU A 30 -7.88 -17.11 -0.89
CA GLU A 30 -8.78 -18.27 -0.83
C GLU A 30 -8.37 -19.40 -1.77
N ASN A 31 -7.64 -19.09 -2.84
CA ASN A 31 -7.13 -20.06 -3.82
C ASN A 31 -5.72 -20.53 -3.48
N LYS A 32 -5.22 -20.25 -2.28
CA LYS A 32 -3.85 -20.57 -1.84
C LYS A 32 -2.76 -19.86 -2.64
N LYS A 33 -3.09 -18.76 -3.31
CA LYS A 33 -2.15 -17.94 -4.07
C LYS A 33 -1.46 -16.95 -3.15
N SER A 34 -0.13 -16.85 -3.25
CA SER A 34 0.65 -15.90 -2.43
C SER A 34 0.22 -14.47 -2.70
N THR A 35 0.06 -13.70 -1.63
CA THR A 35 -0.46 -12.34 -1.70
C THR A 35 0.15 -11.47 -0.61
N ALA A 36 0.18 -10.18 -0.85
CA ALA A 36 0.62 -9.18 0.12
C ALA A 36 -0.35 -7.99 0.13
N VAL A 37 -0.52 -7.40 1.29
CA VAL A 37 -1.24 -6.14 1.47
C VAL A 37 -0.25 -5.10 1.96
N ILE A 38 -0.21 -3.96 1.29
CA ILE A 38 0.56 -2.79 1.72
C ILE A 38 -0.41 -1.81 2.38
N VAL A 39 -0.07 -1.33 3.57
CA VAL A 39 -0.83 -0.30 4.25
C VAL A 39 0.07 0.93 4.46
N GLU A 40 -0.26 2.02 3.80
CA GLU A 40 0.37 3.33 4.03
C GLU A 40 -0.36 4.02 5.17
N LEU A 41 0.37 4.38 6.22
CA LEU A 41 -0.21 5.00 7.43
C LEU A 41 0.02 6.50 7.41
N LYS A 42 -1.02 7.27 7.67
CA LYS A 42 -0.96 8.73 7.81
C LYS A 42 -1.63 9.18 9.10
N GLN A 43 -0.99 10.12 9.78
CA GLN A 43 -1.51 10.71 11.01
C GLN A 43 -2.31 11.99 10.77
N TRP A 44 -2.45 12.40 9.53
CA TRP A 44 -3.15 13.65 9.17
C TRP A 44 -4.61 13.61 9.64
N SER A 45 -5.06 14.69 10.24
CA SER A 45 -6.47 14.86 10.60
C SER A 45 -7.25 15.65 9.55
N ASP A 46 -6.58 16.57 8.85
CA ASP A 46 -7.20 17.44 7.84
C ASP A 46 -6.36 17.50 6.58
N VAL A 47 -7.05 17.56 5.43
CA VAL A 47 -6.43 17.78 4.12
C VAL A 47 -7.30 18.75 3.33
N LYS A 48 -6.68 19.44 2.37
CA LYS A 48 -7.37 20.31 1.41
C LYS A 48 -7.21 19.79 0.00
N LEU A 49 -8.25 19.98 -0.79
CA LEU A 49 -8.25 19.67 -2.21
C LEU A 49 -7.27 20.58 -2.96
N THR A 50 -6.60 20.04 -3.96
CA THR A 50 -5.80 20.82 -4.93
C THR A 50 -6.29 20.54 -6.33
N SER A 51 -5.91 21.38 -7.28
CA SER A 51 -6.20 21.15 -8.70
C SER A 51 -5.23 20.18 -9.35
N LYS A 52 -4.15 19.78 -8.65
CA LYS A 52 -3.11 18.91 -9.18
C LYS A 52 -3.50 17.45 -9.02
N ASP A 53 -3.14 16.64 -10.02
CA ASP A 53 -3.35 15.20 -9.95
C ASP A 53 -2.57 14.59 -8.80
N ALA A 54 -3.21 13.68 -8.05
CA ALA A 54 -2.61 12.93 -6.94
C ALA A 54 -2.02 13.79 -5.81
N ILE A 55 -2.36 15.06 -5.73
CA ILE A 55 -1.80 15.98 -4.73
C ILE A 55 -2.91 16.50 -3.81
N VAL A 56 -2.65 16.44 -2.52
CA VAL A 56 -3.45 17.08 -1.47
C VAL A 56 -2.59 18.09 -0.73
N LYS A 57 -3.21 18.98 0.01
CA LYS A 57 -2.51 19.93 0.86
C LYS A 57 -2.82 19.62 2.33
N THR A 58 -1.78 19.58 3.17
CA THR A 58 -1.94 19.34 4.60
C THR A 58 -0.92 20.14 5.40
N TYR A 59 -1.17 20.28 6.68
CA TYR A 59 -0.27 21.00 7.59
C TYR A 59 0.82 20.06 8.10
N LEU A 60 2.07 20.35 7.75
CA LEU A 60 3.23 19.56 8.15
C LEU A 60 4.41 20.49 8.48
N GLY A 61 5.12 20.19 9.57
CA GLY A 61 6.35 20.91 9.90
C GLY A 61 6.16 22.41 10.07
N GLY A 62 5.03 22.85 10.61
CA GLY A 62 4.76 24.26 10.89
C GLY A 62 4.16 25.05 9.73
N GLY A 63 3.73 24.40 8.63
CA GLY A 63 3.08 25.08 7.51
C GLY A 63 2.30 24.13 6.63
N GLU A 64 1.43 24.71 5.79
CA GLU A 64 0.72 23.94 4.76
C GLU A 64 1.69 23.52 3.65
N ARG A 65 1.60 22.26 3.24
CA ARG A 65 2.44 21.69 2.17
C ARG A 65 1.60 20.85 1.24
N GLU A 66 1.98 20.88 -0.04
CA GLU A 66 1.45 19.97 -1.04
C GLU A 66 2.18 18.64 -0.93
N VAL A 67 1.44 17.56 -0.84
CA VAL A 67 1.97 16.21 -0.66
C VAL A 67 1.21 15.22 -1.53
N ASN A 68 1.80 14.05 -1.76
CA ASN A 68 1.13 12.99 -2.50
C ASN A 68 -0.11 12.50 -1.75
N HIS A 69 -1.19 12.26 -2.48
CA HIS A 69 -2.36 11.57 -1.94
C HIS A 69 -1.92 10.17 -1.45
N PRO A 70 -2.38 9.72 -0.27
CA PRO A 70 -1.93 8.44 0.29
C PRO A 70 -2.21 7.23 -0.59
N SER A 71 -3.33 7.22 -1.31
CA SER A 71 -3.66 6.16 -2.27
C SER A 71 -2.63 6.08 -3.40
N TYR A 72 -2.25 7.23 -3.94
CA TYR A 72 -1.20 7.29 -4.96
C TYR A 72 0.13 6.79 -4.42
N GLN A 73 0.49 7.22 -3.21
CA GLN A 73 1.74 6.79 -2.57
C GLN A 73 1.77 5.27 -2.34
N ALA A 74 0.69 4.70 -1.81
CA ALA A 74 0.59 3.26 -1.60
C ALA A 74 0.70 2.49 -2.92
N TRP A 75 0.04 2.96 -3.96
CA TRP A 75 0.12 2.35 -5.28
C TRP A 75 1.53 2.40 -5.86
N THR A 76 2.24 3.53 -5.70
CA THR A 76 3.62 3.63 -6.20
C THR A 76 4.55 2.64 -5.52
N TYR A 77 4.36 2.36 -4.25
CA TYR A 77 5.15 1.36 -3.52
C TYR A 77 4.85 -0.05 -4.01
N ALA A 78 3.57 -0.36 -4.26
CA ALA A 78 3.19 -1.63 -4.86
C ALA A 78 3.83 -1.81 -6.24
N ALA A 79 3.79 -0.77 -7.06
CA ALA A 79 4.40 -0.78 -8.40
C ALA A 79 5.92 -0.99 -8.33
N LEU A 80 6.60 -0.40 -7.36
CA LEU A 80 8.04 -0.61 -7.16
C LEU A 80 8.35 -2.07 -6.84
N LEU A 81 7.57 -2.72 -5.98
CA LEU A 81 7.75 -4.15 -5.70
C LEU A 81 7.49 -4.99 -6.95
N GLU A 82 6.42 -4.74 -7.67
CA GLU A 82 6.10 -5.48 -8.89
C GLU A 82 7.17 -5.30 -9.98
N ASP A 83 7.71 -4.09 -10.11
CA ASP A 83 8.66 -3.76 -11.17
C ASP A 83 10.10 -4.17 -10.86
N PHE A 84 10.49 -4.34 -9.59
CA PHE A 84 11.89 -4.56 -9.22
C PHE A 84 12.15 -5.78 -8.34
N ASN A 85 11.13 -6.40 -7.74
CA ASN A 85 11.32 -7.58 -6.90
C ASN A 85 11.17 -8.86 -7.73
N GLU A 86 12.28 -9.60 -7.89
CA GLU A 86 12.32 -10.82 -8.72
C GLU A 86 11.33 -11.89 -8.23
N VAL A 87 11.25 -12.11 -6.91
CA VAL A 87 10.33 -13.10 -6.33
C VAL A 87 8.87 -12.73 -6.59
N VAL A 88 8.52 -11.45 -6.44
CA VAL A 88 7.16 -10.98 -6.74
C VAL A 88 6.80 -11.27 -8.20
N GLN A 89 7.74 -11.05 -9.12
CA GLN A 89 7.54 -11.31 -10.55
C GLN A 89 7.41 -12.79 -10.85
N GLU A 90 8.35 -13.62 -10.37
CA GLU A 90 8.42 -15.05 -10.70
C GLU A 90 7.28 -15.84 -10.08
N GLN A 91 6.89 -15.52 -8.87
CA GLN A 91 5.81 -16.22 -8.17
C GLN A 91 4.44 -15.59 -8.38
N ASN A 92 4.36 -14.52 -9.18
CA ASN A 92 3.11 -13.77 -9.40
C ASN A 92 2.42 -13.40 -8.08
N ILE A 93 3.18 -12.87 -7.13
CA ILE A 93 2.61 -12.44 -5.85
C ILE A 93 1.74 -11.22 -6.10
N ALA A 94 0.46 -11.31 -5.74
CA ALA A 94 -0.46 -10.18 -5.84
C ALA A 94 -0.13 -9.17 -4.76
N ILE A 95 0.11 -7.91 -5.16
CA ILE A 95 0.36 -6.81 -4.23
C ILE A 95 -0.88 -5.92 -4.20
N ASN A 96 -1.46 -5.76 -3.02
CA ASN A 96 -2.74 -5.07 -2.82
C ASN A 96 -2.52 -3.85 -1.91
N PRO A 97 -2.37 -2.64 -2.48
CA PRO A 97 -2.10 -1.45 -1.70
C PRO A 97 -3.37 -0.80 -1.14
N CYS A 98 -3.25 -0.20 0.02
CA CYS A 98 -4.26 0.68 0.61
C CYS A 98 -3.59 1.72 1.51
N ALA A 99 -4.36 2.70 1.94
CA ALA A 99 -3.91 3.70 2.89
C ALA A 99 -4.86 3.76 4.09
N TYR A 100 -4.33 4.06 5.26
CA TYR A 100 -5.11 4.23 6.47
C TYR A 100 -4.74 5.55 7.16
N LEU A 101 -5.71 6.47 7.19
CA LEU A 101 -5.60 7.77 7.83
C LEU A 101 -6.33 7.69 9.17
N HIS A 102 -5.65 7.16 10.18
CA HIS A 102 -6.28 6.74 11.44
C HIS A 102 -6.78 7.89 12.33
N ASN A 103 -6.38 9.13 12.06
CA ASN A 103 -6.85 10.31 12.77
C ASN A 103 -7.89 11.14 11.99
N MET A 104 -8.16 10.77 10.74
CA MET A 104 -9.06 11.54 9.88
C MET A 104 -10.52 11.16 10.13
N VAL A 105 -11.35 12.15 10.39
CA VAL A 105 -12.79 11.98 10.64
C VAL A 105 -13.61 12.30 9.39
N ASN A 106 -13.24 13.36 8.67
CA ASN A 106 -13.96 13.82 7.48
C ASN A 106 -13.31 13.25 6.21
N GLU A 107 -14.10 12.50 5.43
CA GLU A 107 -13.61 11.84 4.21
C GLU A 107 -13.76 12.66 2.93
N ASP A 108 -14.43 13.83 2.99
CA ASP A 108 -14.87 14.55 1.79
C ASP A 108 -13.75 14.88 0.81
N VAL A 109 -12.60 15.30 1.31
CA VAL A 109 -11.45 15.61 0.45
C VAL A 109 -10.70 14.35 0.03
N ILE A 110 -10.36 13.49 1.00
CA ILE A 110 -9.51 12.32 0.71
C ILE A 110 -10.19 11.34 -0.24
N LYS A 111 -11.51 11.23 -0.19
CA LYS A 111 -12.31 10.37 -1.08
C LYS A 111 -13.01 11.16 -2.19
N HIS A 112 -12.57 12.39 -2.47
CA HIS A 112 -13.14 13.23 -3.51
C HIS A 112 -12.95 12.59 -4.89
N SER A 113 -13.92 12.80 -5.80
CA SER A 113 -13.89 12.26 -7.17
C SER A 113 -12.67 12.68 -7.96
N HIS A 114 -12.05 13.81 -7.63
CA HIS A 114 -10.79 14.25 -8.23
C HIS A 114 -9.67 13.20 -8.11
N TYR A 115 -9.70 12.38 -7.05
CA TYR A 115 -8.71 11.34 -6.77
C TYR A 115 -9.21 9.93 -7.11
N GLN A 116 -10.32 9.79 -7.81
CA GLN A 116 -11.00 8.52 -8.04
C GLN A 116 -10.09 7.45 -8.68
N GLU A 117 -9.28 7.83 -9.66
CA GLU A 117 -8.34 6.92 -10.30
C GLU A 117 -7.40 6.27 -9.30
N HIS A 118 -6.90 7.05 -8.35
CA HIS A 118 -5.96 6.56 -7.34
C HIS A 118 -6.67 5.74 -6.25
N LEU A 119 -7.88 6.16 -5.88
CA LEU A 119 -8.70 5.42 -4.90
C LEU A 119 -9.12 4.05 -5.41
N GLU A 120 -9.33 3.90 -6.72
CA GLU A 120 -9.65 2.60 -7.34
C GLU A 120 -8.46 1.64 -7.29
N LYS A 121 -7.25 2.16 -7.45
CA LYS A 121 -6.02 1.36 -7.41
C LYS A 121 -5.61 1.00 -5.98
N ALA A 122 -5.85 1.90 -5.02
CA ALA A 122 -5.50 1.73 -3.62
C ALA A 122 -6.51 2.49 -2.76
N PRO A 123 -7.47 1.81 -2.13
CA PRO A 123 -8.47 2.52 -1.32
C PRO A 123 -7.83 3.22 -0.13
N SER A 124 -8.41 4.36 0.25
CA SER A 124 -8.05 5.09 1.47
C SER A 124 -9.14 4.88 2.51
N PHE A 125 -8.73 4.44 3.69
CA PHE A 125 -9.60 4.24 4.84
C PHE A 125 -9.35 5.33 5.87
N ILE A 126 -10.40 5.85 6.49
CA ILE A 126 -10.31 6.87 7.55
C ILE A 126 -10.61 6.23 8.91
N LYS A 127 -10.61 7.03 9.98
CA LYS A 127 -10.79 6.56 11.36
C LYS A 127 -12.02 5.67 11.54
N SER A 128 -13.16 6.04 10.94
CA SER A 128 -14.42 5.28 11.04
C SER A 128 -14.45 4.02 10.17
N ASP A 129 -13.43 3.81 9.33
CA ASP A 129 -13.37 2.71 8.36
C ASP A 129 -12.57 1.51 8.86
N THR A 130 -12.32 1.38 10.16
CA THR A 130 -11.50 0.30 10.73
C THR A 130 -12.01 -1.08 10.30
N GLU A 131 -13.32 -1.27 10.30
CA GLU A 131 -13.94 -2.53 9.88
C GLU A 131 -13.71 -2.79 8.39
N LYS A 132 -13.83 -1.76 7.56
CA LYS A 132 -13.58 -1.87 6.11
C LYS A 132 -12.12 -2.20 5.82
N LEU A 133 -11.19 -1.60 6.56
CA LEU A 133 -9.77 -1.92 6.45
C LEU A 133 -9.51 -3.39 6.81
N THR A 134 -10.09 -3.86 7.91
CA THR A 134 -9.98 -5.26 8.33
C THR A 134 -10.53 -6.20 7.26
N ASP A 135 -11.68 -5.87 6.69
CA ASP A 135 -12.30 -6.66 5.62
C ASP A 135 -11.42 -6.69 4.36
N PHE A 136 -10.81 -5.56 4.01
CA PHE A 136 -9.86 -5.48 2.89
C PHE A 136 -8.67 -6.41 3.11
N ILE A 137 -8.07 -6.40 4.29
CA ILE A 137 -6.96 -7.28 4.62
C ILE A 137 -7.40 -8.75 4.56
N LYS A 138 -8.53 -9.10 5.18
CA LYS A 138 -9.06 -10.46 5.18
C LYS A 138 -9.43 -10.97 3.79
N GLN A 139 -9.89 -10.09 2.91
CA GLN A 139 -10.21 -10.45 1.53
C GLN A 139 -8.98 -11.01 0.81
N HIS A 140 -7.81 -10.44 1.08
CA HIS A 140 -6.56 -10.82 0.41
C HIS A 140 -5.73 -11.82 1.21
N ILE A 141 -5.80 -11.80 2.53
CA ILE A 141 -5.05 -12.68 3.43
C ILE A 141 -6.02 -13.64 4.11
N ARG A 142 -6.29 -14.78 3.49
CA ARG A 142 -7.17 -15.82 4.01
C ARG A 142 -6.44 -16.82 4.89
N PHE A 143 -5.18 -17.10 4.52
CA PHE A 143 -4.34 -18.07 5.22
C PHE A 143 -2.99 -17.45 5.51
N GLY A 144 -2.47 -17.70 6.71
CA GLY A 144 -1.09 -17.41 7.02
C GLY A 144 -0.15 -18.44 6.38
N ASP A 145 1.12 -18.07 6.29
CA ASP A 145 2.16 -18.92 5.69
C ASP A 145 3.43 -18.97 6.55
N ALA A 146 3.31 -18.65 7.83
CA ALA A 146 4.43 -18.54 8.78
C ALA A 146 5.51 -17.54 8.31
N GLY A 147 5.10 -16.48 7.57
CA GLY A 147 6.00 -15.44 7.08
C GLY A 147 6.82 -15.82 5.86
N LYS A 148 6.50 -16.92 5.18
CA LYS A 148 7.24 -17.42 4.03
C LYS A 148 7.34 -16.38 2.91
N VAL A 149 6.20 -15.80 2.49
CA VAL A 149 6.17 -14.82 1.41
C VAL A 149 6.97 -13.57 1.80
N MET A 150 6.83 -13.09 3.03
CA MET A 150 7.59 -11.93 3.50
C MET A 150 9.09 -12.19 3.48
N PHE A 151 9.51 -13.36 3.94
CA PHE A 151 10.91 -13.77 3.91
C PHE A 151 11.44 -13.80 2.46
N GLU A 152 10.69 -14.38 1.53
CA GLU A 152 11.09 -14.48 0.13
C GLU A 152 11.19 -13.10 -0.54
N ILE A 153 10.26 -12.19 -0.26
CA ILE A 153 10.31 -10.80 -0.75
C ILE A 153 11.57 -10.10 -0.22
N ASP A 154 11.85 -10.23 1.07
CA ASP A 154 13.00 -9.59 1.71
C ASP A 154 14.35 -10.10 1.17
N LYS A 155 14.43 -11.37 0.83
CA LYS A 155 15.64 -12.02 0.30
C LYS A 155 15.75 -11.93 -1.22
N SER A 156 14.76 -11.40 -1.91
CA SER A 156 14.71 -11.35 -3.36
C SER A 156 15.81 -10.49 -3.96
N LYS A 157 16.26 -10.89 -5.14
CA LYS A 157 17.10 -10.06 -5.99
C LYS A 157 16.25 -8.96 -6.62
N ILE A 158 16.92 -7.88 -7.01
CA ILE A 158 16.31 -6.79 -7.76
C ILE A 158 16.46 -7.10 -9.23
N ARG A 159 15.34 -7.02 -9.95
CA ARG A 159 15.29 -7.24 -11.40
C ARG A 159 14.22 -6.38 -12.02
N PRO A 160 14.56 -5.48 -12.98
CA PRO A 160 13.54 -4.74 -13.71
C PRO A 160 12.55 -5.70 -14.38
N SER A 161 11.26 -5.45 -14.22
CA SER A 161 10.23 -6.29 -14.83
C SER A 161 10.27 -6.16 -16.35
N LYS A 162 9.73 -7.17 -17.04
CA LYS A 162 9.58 -7.13 -18.50
C LYS A 162 8.72 -5.93 -18.92
N ASN A 163 7.63 -5.69 -18.20
CA ASN A 163 6.74 -4.56 -18.49
C ASN A 163 7.46 -3.21 -18.36
N LEU A 164 8.34 -3.07 -17.38
CA LEU A 164 9.13 -1.86 -17.20
C LEU A 164 10.16 -1.71 -18.32
N ALA A 165 10.87 -2.79 -18.65
CA ALA A 165 11.85 -2.81 -19.73
C ALA A 165 11.23 -2.44 -21.09
N ASP A 166 10.01 -2.91 -21.36
CA ASP A 166 9.29 -2.64 -22.61
C ASP A 166 8.85 -1.17 -22.73
N LYS A 167 8.77 -0.44 -21.62
CA LYS A 167 8.44 1.00 -21.60
C LYS A 167 9.64 1.90 -21.83
N LEU A 168 10.84 1.38 -21.74
CA LEU A 168 12.08 2.12 -21.92
C LEU A 168 12.52 2.07 -23.39
#